data_5517fcbaf04283606cd7f87a5c7b3fb3
#
_entry.id   5517fcbaf04283606cd7f87a5c7b3fb3
#
_cell.length_a   1.000
_cell.length_b   1.000
_cell.length_c   1.000
_cell.angle_alpha   90.00
_cell.angle_beta   90.00
_cell.angle_gamma   90.00
#
_symmetry.space_group_name_H-M   'P 1'
#
loop_
_entity.id
_entity.type
_entity.pdbx_description
1 polymer ?
#
loop_
_entity_poly.entity_id
_entity_poly.type
_entity_poly.pdbx_seq_one_letter_code
_entity_poly.pdbx_strand_id
1 'polypeptide(L)'
;AAIQTEWEILMRGLRSDAAARRVSALAIAHPALNSDLVARELGVAPPTAFRALDALVERGVLKVANSQRRNRIWLAEPVLNALDDFAARAGRRTRG
;
A
#
# COMPACT_ATOMS: atom_id res chain seq x y z
N ALA A 1 0.30 -5.98 13.65
CA ALA A 1 0.32 -7.15 12.79
C ALA A 1 1.65 -7.31 12.08
N ALA A 2 1.91 -8.51 11.57
CA ALA A 2 3.19 -8.84 10.96
C ALA A 2 3.52 -7.94 9.75
N ILE A 3 2.52 -7.58 8.97
CA ILE A 3 2.72 -6.74 7.78
C ILE A 3 3.20 -5.35 8.19
N GLN A 4 2.62 -4.76 9.22
CA GLN A 4 3.05 -3.45 9.70
C GLN A 4 4.47 -3.48 10.23
N THR A 5 4.83 -4.54 10.93
CA THR A 5 6.19 -4.71 11.48
C THR A 5 7.21 -4.82 10.34
N GLU A 6 6.92 -5.62 9.32
CA GLU A 6 7.77 -5.72 8.13
C GLU A 6 7.92 -4.39 7.44
N TRP A 7 6.84 -3.65 7.27
CA TRP A 7 6.88 -2.37 6.60
C TRP A 7 7.67 -1.33 7.40
N GLU A 8 7.58 -1.38 8.72
CA GLU A 8 8.39 -0.48 9.54
C GLU A 8 9.88 -0.73 9.33
N ILE A 9 10.26 -2.00 9.21
CA ILE A 9 11.65 -2.35 8.92
C ILE A 9 12.06 -1.83 7.55
N LEU A 10 11.21 -2.04 6.54
CA LEU A 10 11.49 -1.58 5.19
C LEU A 10 11.57 -0.06 5.09
N MET A 11 10.81 0.64 5.94
CA MET A 11 10.77 2.10 5.94
C MET A 11 11.85 2.74 6.82
N ARG A 12 12.71 1.95 7.46
CA ARG A 12 13.83 2.50 8.20
C ARG A 12 14.71 3.30 7.27
N GLY A 13 15.10 4.48 7.70
CA GLY A 13 15.87 5.37 6.86
C GLY A 13 15.04 6.32 6.04
N LEU A 14 13.73 6.14 5.95
CA LEU A 14 12.83 7.16 5.45
C LEU A 14 12.63 8.17 6.57
N ARG A 15 13.59 9.07 6.69
CA ARG A 15 13.59 10.06 7.76
C ARG A 15 12.36 10.92 7.65
N SER A 16 11.62 11.00 8.75
CA SER A 16 10.54 11.98 8.88
C SER A 16 9.59 12.09 7.67
N ASP A 17 9.57 11.12 6.77
CA ASP A 17 8.61 11.17 5.68
C ASP A 17 7.26 10.73 6.21
N ALA A 18 6.59 11.68 6.87
CA ALA A 18 5.28 11.43 7.44
C ALA A 18 4.27 11.00 6.38
N ALA A 19 4.41 11.52 5.16
CA ALA A 19 3.51 11.15 4.08
C ALA A 19 3.64 9.67 3.74
N ALA A 20 4.86 9.15 3.61
CA ALA A 20 5.06 7.74 3.30
C ALA A 20 4.49 6.85 4.40
N ARG A 21 4.69 7.21 5.66
CA ARG A 21 4.13 6.45 6.78
C ARG A 21 2.62 6.46 6.78
N ARG A 22 2.04 7.60 6.47
CA ARG A 22 0.58 7.71 6.37
C ARG A 22 0.03 6.90 5.21
N VAL A 23 0.75 6.86 4.09
CA VAL A 23 0.36 6.03 2.95
C VAL A 23 0.39 4.55 3.32
N SER A 24 1.42 4.11 4.04
CA SER A 24 1.50 2.70 4.45
C SER A 24 0.33 2.30 5.35
N ALA A 25 -0.08 3.18 6.25
CA ALA A 25 -1.24 2.93 7.09
C ALA A 25 -2.52 2.88 6.25
N LEU A 26 -2.64 3.78 5.29
CA LEU A 26 -3.80 3.80 4.39
C LEU A 26 -3.86 2.54 3.52
N ALA A 27 -2.71 2.01 3.12
CA ALA A 27 -2.62 0.84 2.25
C ALA A 27 -3.16 -0.43 2.91
N ILE A 28 -3.18 -0.48 4.23
CA ILE A 28 -3.76 -1.63 4.93
C ILE A 28 -5.28 -1.64 4.78
N ALA A 29 -5.90 -0.46 4.84
CA ALA A 29 -7.35 -0.33 4.63
C ALA A 29 -7.72 -0.35 3.14
N HIS A 30 -6.81 0.12 2.28
CA HIS A 30 -7.04 0.21 0.83
C HIS A 30 -5.83 -0.39 0.11
N PRO A 31 -5.82 -1.72 -0.08
CA PRO A 31 -4.65 -2.40 -0.67
C PRO A 31 -4.35 -2.01 -2.12
N ALA A 32 -5.31 -1.44 -2.81
CA ALA A 32 -5.10 -0.87 -4.14
C ALA A 32 -5.27 0.63 -4.06
N LEU A 33 -4.22 1.38 -4.41
CA LEU A 33 -4.18 2.83 -4.24
C LEU A 33 -3.90 3.52 -5.56
N ASN A 34 -4.41 4.74 -5.71
CA ASN A 34 -3.97 5.65 -6.75
C ASN A 34 -3.60 6.99 -6.11
N SER A 35 -2.94 7.86 -6.90
CA SER A 35 -2.46 9.12 -6.35
C SER A 35 -3.60 10.06 -5.94
N ASP A 36 -4.73 10.00 -6.62
CA ASP A 36 -5.88 10.83 -6.29
C ASP A 36 -6.46 10.46 -4.92
N LEU A 37 -6.60 9.17 -4.66
CA LEU A 37 -7.08 8.69 -3.36
C LEU A 37 -6.13 9.15 -2.25
N VAL A 38 -4.84 8.94 -2.46
CA VAL A 38 -3.83 9.28 -1.45
C VAL A 38 -3.81 10.80 -1.23
N ALA A 39 -3.84 11.59 -2.29
CA ALA A 39 -3.85 13.03 -2.18
C ALA A 39 -5.04 13.52 -1.37
N ARG A 40 -6.20 12.96 -1.62
CA ARG A 40 -7.44 13.32 -0.93
C ARG A 40 -7.40 12.92 0.54
N GLU A 41 -6.98 11.68 0.81
CA GLU A 41 -6.98 11.17 2.18
C GLU A 41 -5.92 11.81 3.05
N LEU A 42 -4.78 12.15 2.48
CA LEU A 42 -3.70 12.78 3.22
C LEU A 42 -3.79 14.31 3.22
N GLY A 43 -4.61 14.88 2.35
CA GLY A 43 -4.71 16.32 2.24
C GLY A 43 -3.47 16.95 1.64
N VAL A 44 -2.82 16.28 0.70
CA VAL A 44 -1.61 16.77 0.05
C VAL A 44 -1.84 16.93 -1.45
N ALA A 45 -0.94 17.66 -2.11
CA ALA A 45 -1.01 17.83 -3.56
C ALA A 45 -0.72 16.50 -4.26
N PRO A 46 -1.32 16.25 -5.44
CA PRO A 46 -1.07 15.00 -6.17
C PRO A 46 0.40 14.67 -6.41
N PRO A 47 1.28 15.61 -6.77
CA PRO A 47 2.70 15.28 -6.92
C PRO A 47 3.35 14.79 -5.63
N THR A 48 2.94 15.32 -4.49
CA THR A 48 3.44 14.86 -3.19
C THR A 48 2.98 13.44 -2.92
N ALA A 49 1.71 13.15 -3.20
CA ALA A 49 1.17 11.79 -3.05
C ALA A 49 1.91 10.80 -3.95
N PHE A 50 2.16 11.19 -5.20
CA PHE A 50 2.87 10.33 -6.15
C PHE A 50 4.27 10.00 -5.65
N ARG A 51 5.00 11.02 -5.15
CA ARG A 51 6.35 10.80 -4.63
C ARG A 51 6.37 9.89 -3.42
N ALA A 52 5.39 10.04 -2.53
CA ALA A 52 5.29 9.17 -1.37
C ALA A 52 5.03 7.72 -1.79
N LEU A 53 4.16 7.51 -2.77
CA LEU A 53 3.87 6.18 -3.30
C LEU A 53 5.10 5.55 -3.94
N ASP A 54 5.82 6.32 -4.77
CA ASP A 54 7.03 5.82 -5.42
C ASP A 54 8.15 5.52 -4.41
N ALA A 55 8.28 6.32 -3.36
CA ALA A 55 9.25 6.05 -2.30
C ALA A 55 8.97 4.70 -1.64
N LEU A 56 7.71 4.36 -1.44
CA LEU A 56 7.34 3.07 -0.87
C LEU A 56 7.58 1.91 -1.84
N VAL A 57 7.45 2.16 -3.14
CA VAL A 57 7.82 1.15 -4.15
C VAL A 57 9.32 0.85 -4.08
N GLU A 58 10.15 1.89 -3.97
CA GLU A 58 11.60 1.72 -3.86
C GLU A 58 11.99 0.94 -2.62
N ARG A 59 11.22 1.05 -1.56
CA ARG A 59 11.47 0.33 -0.31
C ARG A 59 10.87 -1.07 -0.28
N GLY A 60 10.15 -1.47 -1.33
CA GLY A 60 9.53 -2.79 -1.38
C GLY A 60 8.24 -2.90 -0.61
N VAL A 61 7.67 -1.78 -0.16
CA VAL A 61 6.40 -1.77 0.58
C VAL A 61 5.22 -1.91 -0.37
N LEU A 62 5.29 -1.22 -1.50
CA LEU A 62 4.23 -1.23 -2.51
C LEU A 62 4.80 -1.71 -3.84
N LYS A 63 3.90 -2.13 -4.71
CA LYS A 63 4.23 -2.57 -6.05
C LYS A 63 3.32 -1.86 -7.05
N VAL A 64 3.88 -1.45 -8.18
CA VAL A 64 3.08 -0.84 -9.25
C VAL A 64 2.37 -1.93 -10.02
N ALA A 65 1.05 -1.82 -10.14
CA ALA A 65 0.25 -2.81 -10.84
C ALA A 65 0.29 -2.66 -12.35
N ASN A 66 0.50 -1.43 -12.83
CA ASN A 66 0.57 -1.15 -14.26
C ASN A 66 1.68 -0.15 -14.52
N SER A 67 2.12 -0.06 -15.77
CA SER A 67 3.21 0.83 -16.16
C SER A 67 2.73 2.19 -16.66
N GLN A 68 1.44 2.44 -16.67
CA GLN A 68 0.87 3.68 -17.17
C GLN A 68 1.10 4.82 -16.20
N ARG A 69 1.38 6.01 -16.73
CA ARG A 69 1.51 7.20 -15.88
C ARG A 69 0.16 7.68 -15.40
N ARG A 70 -0.83 7.63 -16.27
CA ARG A 70 -2.20 7.97 -15.89
C ARG A 70 -2.86 6.76 -15.26
N ASN A 71 -3.61 7.00 -14.21
CA ASN A 71 -4.35 5.95 -13.52
C ASN A 71 -3.44 4.84 -13.04
N ARG A 72 -2.21 5.21 -12.62
CA ARG A 72 -1.29 4.23 -12.05
C ARG A 72 -1.88 3.70 -10.75
N ILE A 73 -1.79 2.39 -10.58
CA ILE A 73 -2.27 1.71 -9.39
C ILE A 73 -1.09 1.15 -8.62
N TRP A 74 -1.06 1.40 -7.33
CA TRP A 74 -0.07 0.82 -6.42
C TRP A 74 -0.77 -0.22 -5.55
N LEU A 75 -0.12 -1.36 -5.37
CA LEU A 75 -0.68 -2.49 -4.64
C LEU A 75 0.13 -2.78 -3.38
N ALA A 76 -0.58 -3.04 -2.30
CA ALA A 76 0.00 -3.58 -1.06
C ALA A 76 -0.09 -5.10 -1.12
N GLU A 77 0.83 -5.74 -1.84
CA GLU A 77 0.77 -7.18 -2.09
C GLU A 77 0.62 -8.04 -0.84
N PRO A 78 1.38 -7.79 0.24
CA PRO A 78 1.21 -8.61 1.44
C PRO A 78 -0.21 -8.55 2.01
N VAL A 79 -0.85 -7.38 1.95
CA VAL A 79 -2.24 -7.26 2.41
C VAL A 79 -3.18 -8.03 1.50
N LEU A 80 -2.99 -7.92 0.19
CA LEU A 80 -3.81 -8.65 -0.78
C LEU A 80 -3.64 -10.16 -0.61
N ASN A 81 -2.42 -10.63 -0.41
CA ASN A 81 -2.16 -12.05 -0.19
C ASN A 81 -2.82 -12.55 1.08
N ALA A 82 -2.80 -11.75 2.14
CA ALA A 82 -3.47 -12.12 3.39
C ALA A 82 -4.98 -12.22 3.22
N LEU A 83 -5.57 -11.31 2.44
CA LEU A 83 -7.00 -11.35 2.14
C LEU A 83 -7.35 -12.57 1.29
N ASP A 84 -6.52 -12.90 0.31
CA ASP A 84 -6.73 -14.08 -0.53
C ASP A 84 -6.65 -15.36 0.30
N ASP A 85 -5.69 -15.47 1.18
CA ASP A 85 -5.56 -16.61 2.08
C ASP A 85 -6.77 -16.76 2.98
N PHE A 86 -7.25 -15.65 3.52
CA PHE A 86 -8.45 -15.65 4.35
C PHE A 86 -9.67 -16.12 3.55
N ALA A 87 -9.84 -15.58 2.35
CA ALA A 87 -10.96 -15.95 1.49
C ALA A 87 -10.92 -17.43 1.10
N ALA A 88 -9.74 -17.94 0.80
CA ALA A 88 -9.57 -19.35 0.46
C ALA A 88 -9.97 -20.27 1.63
N ARG A 89 -9.54 -19.91 2.84
CA ARG A 89 -9.90 -20.69 4.03
C ARG A 89 -11.40 -20.62 4.32
N ALA A 90 -11.97 -19.43 4.20
CA ALA A 90 -13.41 -19.23 4.41
C ALA A 90 -14.23 -20.00 3.37
N GLY A 91 -13.78 -20.01 2.10
CA GLY A 91 -14.43 -20.75 1.04
C GLY A 91 -14.42 -22.25 1.30
N ARG A 92 -13.31 -22.78 1.77
CA ARG A 92 -13.22 -24.19 2.10
C ARG A 92 -14.13 -24.56 3.27
N ARG A 93 -14.22 -23.72 4.26
CA ARG A 93 -15.12 -23.93 5.39
C ARG A 93 -16.57 -23.96 4.95
N THR A 94 -16.94 -23.07 4.06
CA THR A 94 -18.31 -22.96 3.58
C THR A 94 -18.76 -24.19 2.83
N ARG A 95 -17.83 -24.86 2.17
CA ARG A 95 -18.13 -26.06 1.41
C ARG A 95 -18.19 -27.32 2.27
N GLY A 96 -17.54 -27.27 3.40
CA GLY A 96 -17.48 -28.38 4.31
C GLY A 96 -18.81 -28.78 4.82
#